data_f7a00e1558296fd18fae1e49fbfdec91
#
_entry.id   f7a00e1558296fd18fae1e49fbfdec91
#
_cell.length_a   1.000
_cell.length_b   1.000
_cell.length_c   1.000
_cell.angle_alpha   90.00
_cell.angle_beta   90.00
_cell.angle_gamma   90.00
#
_symmetry.space_group_name_H-M   'P 1'
#
loop_
_entity.id
_entity.type
_entity.pdbx_description
1 polymer ?
#
loop_
_entity_poly.entity_id
_entity_poly.type
_entity_poly.pdbx_seq_one_letter_code
_entity_poly.pdbx_strand_id
1 'polypeptide(L)'
;MESSPRGRDLLFQFTGRPPLGTSVSLALQHLVAMIVGCVTPPIIIAGAVGLSQADRVLLIQASLVMSAICTLLQLFPIGRYFGSGLPVILGVSFAYVPSMQAIASSGGGVAAIAGAMIVGGIVAIIVGIFVKKIRLLFPPVITGTVVFTIGLSLYPTAINYMAGGTANTAEAIAASGASESLIYGSWQNWLVAALTLAAVIVLNHFAKGLCKLASILIGMLFGYVIAAVFFDMVSFSSVGEAPGSPCPSSCTSA
;
A
#
# COMPACT_ATOMS: atom_id res chain seq x y z
N MET A 1 -14.02 -32.33 -33.60
CA MET A 1 -12.92 -32.37 -32.60
C MET A 1 -12.70 -30.93 -32.16
N GLU A 2 -13.39 -30.48 -31.11
CA GLU A 2 -13.16 -29.16 -30.49
C GLU A 2 -11.83 -29.20 -29.77
N SER A 3 -10.93 -28.33 -30.18
CA SER A 3 -9.63 -28.14 -29.51
C SER A 3 -9.90 -27.71 -28.10
N SER A 4 -9.49 -28.50 -27.12
CA SER A 4 -9.47 -28.15 -25.70
C SER A 4 -8.87 -26.75 -25.55
N PRO A 5 -9.55 -25.78 -24.90
CA PRO A 5 -9.03 -24.42 -24.72
C PRO A 5 -7.70 -24.48 -23.99
N ARG A 6 -6.66 -23.86 -24.57
CA ARG A 6 -5.34 -23.76 -23.95
C ARG A 6 -5.49 -23.07 -22.59
N GLY A 7 -4.73 -23.51 -21.59
CA GLY A 7 -4.85 -23.03 -20.21
C GLY A 7 -4.80 -21.50 -20.02
N ARG A 8 -4.34 -20.73 -21.02
CA ARG A 8 -4.43 -19.25 -21.04
C ARG A 8 -5.86 -18.73 -21.27
N ASP A 9 -6.65 -19.43 -22.08
CA ASP A 9 -8.02 -19.00 -22.42
C ASP A 9 -8.96 -19.21 -21.23
N LEU A 10 -8.66 -20.19 -20.37
CA LEU A 10 -9.41 -20.45 -19.13
C LEU A 10 -9.27 -19.36 -18.08
N LEU A 11 -8.17 -18.60 -18.09
CA LEU A 11 -7.92 -17.49 -17.15
C LEU A 11 -8.82 -16.28 -17.41
N PHE A 12 -9.34 -16.13 -18.61
CA PHE A 12 -10.20 -15.01 -19.02
C PHE A 12 -11.68 -15.39 -19.10
N GLN A 13 -12.01 -16.66 -18.79
CA GLN A 13 -13.40 -17.13 -18.77
C GLN A 13 -13.99 -16.99 -17.36
N PHE A 14 -15.20 -16.42 -17.25
CA PHE A 14 -15.88 -16.19 -15.98
C PHE A 14 -16.17 -17.50 -15.20
N THR A 15 -16.29 -18.62 -15.88
CA THR A 15 -16.60 -19.95 -15.33
C THR A 15 -15.44 -20.95 -15.46
N GLY A 16 -14.29 -20.51 -15.96
CA GLY A 16 -13.11 -21.35 -16.14
C GLY A 16 -12.47 -21.73 -14.79
N ARG A 17 -12.06 -23.00 -14.66
CA ARG A 17 -11.24 -23.45 -13.52
C ARG A 17 -9.80 -23.63 -14.00
N PRO A 18 -8.91 -22.66 -13.78
CA PRO A 18 -7.51 -22.80 -14.15
C PRO A 18 -6.81 -23.86 -13.30
N PRO A 19 -5.70 -24.47 -13.77
CA PRO A 19 -4.95 -25.44 -13.01
C PRO A 19 -4.41 -24.83 -11.72
N LEU A 20 -4.42 -25.61 -10.62
CA LEU A 20 -4.07 -25.14 -9.28
C LEU A 20 -2.72 -24.42 -9.21
N GLY A 21 -1.70 -24.92 -9.92
CA GLY A 21 -0.36 -24.28 -9.93
C GLY A 21 -0.38 -22.85 -10.48
N THR A 22 -1.13 -22.61 -11.56
CA THR A 22 -1.29 -21.26 -12.13
C THR A 22 -2.13 -20.37 -11.22
N SER A 23 -3.18 -20.91 -10.61
CA SER A 23 -4.05 -20.19 -9.68
C SER A 23 -3.30 -19.72 -8.45
N VAL A 24 -2.49 -20.60 -7.83
CA VAL A 24 -1.68 -20.26 -6.65
C VAL A 24 -0.63 -19.21 -6.99
N SER A 25 0.05 -19.35 -8.12
CA SER A 25 1.05 -18.37 -8.56
C SER A 25 0.44 -16.97 -8.78
N LEU A 26 -0.74 -16.91 -9.44
CA LEU A 26 -1.45 -15.64 -9.65
C LEU A 26 -2.01 -15.06 -8.35
N ALA A 27 -2.54 -15.90 -7.46
CA ALA A 27 -3.04 -15.47 -6.16
C ALA A 27 -1.92 -14.87 -5.31
N LEU A 28 -0.75 -15.51 -5.27
CA LEU A 28 0.41 -15.00 -4.55
C LEU A 28 0.89 -13.65 -5.09
N GLN A 29 0.88 -13.49 -6.43
CA GLN A 29 1.18 -12.21 -7.08
C GLN A 29 0.23 -11.10 -6.66
N HIS A 30 -1.08 -11.37 -6.69
CA HIS A 30 -2.10 -10.41 -6.29
C HIS A 30 -1.97 -10.04 -4.82
N LEU A 31 -1.72 -11.01 -3.95
CA LEU A 31 -1.52 -10.80 -2.52
C LEU A 31 -0.33 -9.86 -2.27
N VAL A 32 0.81 -10.12 -2.91
CA VAL A 32 2.02 -9.32 -2.79
C VAL A 32 1.81 -7.88 -3.29
N ALA A 33 1.17 -7.71 -4.44
CA ALA A 33 0.87 -6.39 -4.99
C ALA A 33 -0.11 -5.61 -4.11
N MET A 34 -1.10 -6.29 -3.52
CA MET A 34 -2.12 -5.69 -2.67
C MET A 34 -1.58 -5.24 -1.32
N ILE A 35 -0.71 -6.01 -0.67
CA ILE A 35 -0.16 -5.67 0.65
C ILE A 35 0.46 -4.27 0.62
N VAL A 36 1.30 -3.99 -0.36
CA VAL A 36 1.94 -2.66 -0.50
C VAL A 36 0.88 -1.57 -0.64
N GLY A 37 -0.12 -1.78 -1.50
CA GLY A 37 -1.21 -0.82 -1.72
C GLY A 37 -2.06 -0.57 -0.48
N CYS A 38 -2.30 -1.57 0.35
CA CYS A 38 -3.14 -1.44 1.54
C CYS A 38 -2.38 -0.89 2.77
N VAL A 39 -1.08 -1.13 2.87
CA VAL A 39 -0.26 -0.73 4.03
C VAL A 39 0.28 0.70 3.88
N THR A 40 0.61 1.13 2.68
CA THR A 40 1.22 2.44 2.45
C THR A 40 0.33 3.63 2.88
N PRO A 41 -0.96 3.74 2.51
CA PRO A 41 -1.79 4.87 2.93
C PRO A 41 -1.93 5.02 4.44
N PRO A 42 -2.21 3.96 5.23
CA PRO A 42 -2.20 4.03 6.69
C PRO A 42 -0.87 4.53 7.28
N ILE A 43 0.27 4.09 6.75
CA ILE A 43 1.58 4.56 7.21
C ILE A 43 1.75 6.06 6.97
N ILE A 44 1.36 6.55 5.79
CA ILE A 44 1.43 7.97 5.44
C ILE A 44 0.58 8.79 6.40
N ILE A 45 -0.64 8.37 6.68
CA ILE A 45 -1.57 9.08 7.57
C ILE A 45 -1.10 9.00 9.03
N ALA A 46 -0.63 7.85 9.49
CA ALA A 46 -0.07 7.68 10.82
C ALA A 46 1.13 8.60 11.05
N GLY A 47 1.98 8.76 10.04
CA GLY A 47 3.09 9.72 10.06
C GLY A 47 2.62 11.17 10.09
N ALA A 48 1.61 11.53 9.30
CA ALA A 48 1.07 12.89 9.23
C ALA A 48 0.38 13.34 10.53
N VAL A 49 -0.28 12.42 11.23
CA VAL A 49 -0.94 12.67 12.53
C VAL A 49 0.04 12.55 13.71
N GLY A 50 1.22 11.96 13.51
CA GLY A 50 2.19 11.72 14.59
C GLY A 50 1.76 10.60 15.56
N LEU A 51 1.16 9.53 15.06
CA LEU A 51 0.70 8.42 15.89
C LEU A 51 1.86 7.65 16.53
N SER A 52 1.58 7.10 17.73
CA SER A 52 2.50 6.17 18.41
C SER A 52 2.73 4.91 17.54
N GLN A 53 3.80 4.19 17.81
CA GLN A 53 4.11 2.95 17.07
C GLN A 53 2.99 1.90 17.23
N ALA A 54 2.41 1.79 18.42
CA ALA A 54 1.31 0.86 18.68
C ALA A 54 0.06 1.22 17.87
N ASP A 55 -0.34 2.51 17.86
CA ASP A 55 -1.51 2.99 17.12
C ASP A 55 -1.31 2.87 15.60
N ARG A 56 -0.07 3.06 15.13
CA ARG A 56 0.31 2.85 13.72
C ARG A 56 0.07 1.42 13.29
N VAL A 57 0.49 0.44 14.11
CA VAL A 57 0.25 -0.99 13.85
C VAL A 57 -1.24 -1.30 13.83
N LEU A 58 -2.01 -0.79 14.79
CA LEU A 58 -3.47 -0.95 14.83
C LEU A 58 -4.15 -0.39 13.57
N LEU A 59 -3.74 0.78 13.10
CA LEU A 59 -4.29 1.40 11.90
C LEU A 59 -4.02 0.56 10.65
N ILE A 60 -2.81 0.00 10.53
CA ILE A 60 -2.44 -0.91 9.44
C ILE A 60 -3.27 -2.19 9.49
N GLN A 61 -3.39 -2.81 10.66
CA GLN A 61 -4.19 -4.02 10.85
C GLN A 61 -5.65 -3.78 10.50
N ALA A 62 -6.24 -2.67 10.98
CA ALA A 62 -7.61 -2.30 10.66
C ALA A 62 -7.82 -2.14 9.14
N SER A 63 -6.87 -1.51 8.42
CA SER A 63 -6.97 -1.34 6.98
C SER A 63 -6.92 -2.67 6.23
N LEU A 64 -6.07 -3.61 6.65
CA LEU A 64 -5.98 -4.95 6.06
C LEU A 64 -7.25 -5.76 6.31
N VAL A 65 -7.80 -5.74 7.53
CA VAL A 65 -9.04 -6.43 7.88
C VAL A 65 -10.21 -5.88 7.06
N MET A 66 -10.34 -4.55 6.97
CA MET A 66 -11.40 -3.93 6.18
C MET A 66 -11.25 -4.21 4.69
N SER A 67 -10.03 -4.21 4.16
CA SER A 67 -9.75 -4.63 2.78
C SER A 67 -10.19 -6.08 2.52
N ALA A 68 -9.91 -6.98 3.46
CA ALA A 68 -10.32 -8.38 3.36
C ALA A 68 -11.86 -8.52 3.37
N ILE A 69 -12.55 -7.83 4.28
CA ILE A 69 -14.02 -7.84 4.35
C ILE A 69 -14.63 -7.29 3.06
N CYS A 70 -14.14 -6.14 2.57
CA CYS A 70 -14.63 -5.53 1.33
C CYS A 70 -14.38 -6.44 0.12
N THR A 71 -13.23 -7.11 0.06
CA THR A 71 -12.89 -8.06 -1.01
C THR A 71 -13.81 -9.29 -0.98
N LEU A 72 -14.11 -9.83 0.21
CA LEU A 72 -15.05 -10.94 0.37
C LEU A 72 -16.46 -10.54 -0.05
N LEU A 73 -16.93 -9.36 0.34
CA LEU A 73 -18.23 -8.82 -0.10
C LEU A 73 -18.29 -8.61 -1.62
N GLN A 74 -17.17 -8.20 -2.22
CA GLN A 74 -17.05 -8.03 -3.67
C GLN A 74 -17.12 -9.37 -4.40
N LEU A 75 -16.45 -10.41 -3.87
CA LEU A 75 -16.34 -11.73 -4.47
C LEU A 75 -17.62 -12.54 -4.27
N PHE A 76 -18.23 -12.46 -3.09
CA PHE A 76 -19.48 -13.15 -2.73
C PHE A 76 -20.62 -12.14 -2.61
N PRO A 77 -21.30 -11.83 -3.72
CA PRO A 77 -22.32 -10.78 -3.70
C PRO A 77 -23.48 -11.15 -2.77
N ILE A 78 -23.84 -10.22 -1.89
CA ILE A 78 -24.98 -10.37 -1.01
C ILE A 78 -26.18 -9.63 -1.62
N GLY A 79 -27.16 -10.38 -2.10
CA GLY A 79 -28.35 -9.83 -2.76
C GLY A 79 -28.03 -9.22 -4.13
N ARG A 80 -28.74 -8.16 -4.51
CA ARG A 80 -28.64 -7.51 -5.84
C ARG A 80 -27.72 -6.26 -5.83
N TYR A 81 -27.38 -5.74 -4.67
CA TYR A 81 -26.77 -4.43 -4.52
C TYR A 81 -25.33 -4.46 -3.99
N PHE A 82 -24.95 -5.51 -3.29
CA PHE A 82 -23.64 -5.62 -2.67
C PHE A 82 -22.80 -6.67 -3.38
N GLY A 83 -21.67 -6.23 -3.94
CA GLY A 83 -20.73 -7.09 -4.66
C GLY A 83 -21.07 -7.29 -6.13
N SER A 84 -20.06 -7.41 -6.96
CA SER A 84 -20.20 -7.65 -8.40
C SER A 84 -19.88 -9.10 -8.81
N GLY A 85 -19.38 -9.93 -7.89
CA GLY A 85 -18.89 -11.28 -8.18
C GLY A 85 -17.59 -11.31 -8.99
N LEU A 86 -16.93 -10.15 -9.16
CA LEU A 86 -15.67 -10.07 -9.86
C LEU A 86 -14.49 -10.32 -8.90
N PRO A 87 -13.46 -11.09 -9.28
CA PRO A 87 -12.27 -11.35 -8.47
C PRO A 87 -11.34 -10.12 -8.47
N VAL A 88 -11.80 -9.05 -7.86
CA VAL A 88 -11.04 -7.79 -7.69
C VAL A 88 -10.79 -7.57 -6.21
N ILE A 89 -9.53 -7.38 -5.84
CA ILE A 89 -9.15 -7.03 -4.47
C ILE A 89 -9.44 -5.55 -4.24
N LEU A 90 -10.21 -5.25 -3.20
CA LEU A 90 -10.51 -3.88 -2.79
C LEU A 90 -9.53 -3.46 -1.69
N GLY A 91 -8.77 -2.42 -1.94
CA GLY A 91 -7.82 -1.84 -1.00
C GLY A 91 -8.11 -0.37 -0.70
N VAL A 92 -7.27 0.22 0.15
CA VAL A 92 -7.33 1.66 0.47
C VAL A 92 -6.96 2.48 -0.77
N SER A 93 -7.77 3.49 -1.08
CA SER A 93 -7.52 4.35 -2.24
C SER A 93 -6.53 5.47 -1.91
N PHE A 94 -5.50 5.61 -2.73
CA PHE A 94 -4.57 6.75 -2.66
C PHE A 94 -5.22 8.10 -2.97
N ALA A 95 -6.38 8.11 -3.64
CA ALA A 95 -7.10 9.35 -3.96
C ALA A 95 -7.54 10.13 -2.72
N TYR A 96 -7.76 9.47 -1.59
CA TYR A 96 -8.16 10.11 -0.34
C TYR A 96 -6.99 10.60 0.51
N VAL A 97 -5.77 10.11 0.25
CA VAL A 97 -4.58 10.43 1.06
C VAL A 97 -4.30 11.93 1.14
N PRO A 98 -4.33 12.72 0.04
CA PRO A 98 -4.11 14.16 0.13
C PRO A 98 -5.14 14.88 1.01
N SER A 99 -6.41 14.48 0.93
CA SER A 99 -7.48 15.06 1.77
C SER A 99 -7.30 14.71 3.24
N MET A 100 -6.92 13.47 3.55
CA MET A 100 -6.62 13.04 4.92
C MET A 100 -5.40 13.78 5.49
N GLN A 101 -4.35 13.98 4.69
CA GLN A 101 -3.17 14.74 5.09
C GLN A 101 -3.52 16.22 5.35
N ALA A 102 -4.39 16.82 4.54
CA ALA A 102 -4.86 18.18 4.77
C ALA A 102 -5.60 18.31 6.10
N ILE A 103 -6.44 17.34 6.48
CA ILE A 103 -7.11 17.30 7.78
C ILE A 103 -6.08 17.11 8.91
N ALA A 104 -5.09 16.24 8.74
CA ALA A 104 -4.04 16.02 9.72
C ALA A 104 -3.22 17.30 9.95
N SER A 105 -2.83 18.01 8.88
CA SER A 105 -2.04 19.24 8.95
C SER A 105 -2.80 20.43 9.55
N SER A 106 -4.16 20.40 9.49
CA SER A 106 -5.00 21.40 10.16
C SER A 106 -5.23 21.13 11.66
N GLY A 107 -4.52 20.15 12.23
CA GLY A 107 -4.66 19.74 13.64
C GLY A 107 -5.77 18.74 13.89
N GLY A 108 -6.41 18.22 12.84
CA GLY A 108 -7.40 17.14 12.95
C GLY A 108 -6.74 15.80 13.26
N GLY A 109 -7.13 15.18 14.38
CA GLY A 109 -6.67 13.84 14.73
C GLY A 109 -7.35 12.74 13.91
N VAL A 110 -7.04 11.47 14.25
CA VAL A 110 -7.65 10.28 13.61
C VAL A 110 -9.18 10.32 13.63
N ALA A 111 -9.78 10.85 14.70
CA ALA A 111 -11.24 10.98 14.82
C ALA A 111 -11.84 11.90 13.77
N ALA A 112 -11.18 13.04 13.48
CA ALA A 112 -11.64 13.96 12.43
C ALA A 112 -11.53 13.34 11.04
N ILE A 113 -10.43 12.62 10.77
CA ILE A 113 -10.23 11.87 9.54
C ILE A 113 -11.32 10.81 9.38
N ALA A 114 -11.59 10.02 10.44
CA ALA A 114 -12.63 9.00 10.42
C ALA A 114 -14.02 9.59 10.16
N GLY A 115 -14.36 10.71 10.80
CA GLY A 115 -15.59 11.44 10.56
C GLY A 115 -15.73 11.90 9.10
N ALA A 116 -14.67 12.50 8.54
CA ALA A 116 -14.64 12.92 7.15
C ALA A 116 -14.80 11.72 6.18
N MET A 117 -14.19 10.57 6.50
CA MET A 117 -14.31 9.36 5.69
C MET A 117 -15.73 8.78 5.71
N ILE A 118 -16.45 8.86 6.85
CA ILE A 118 -17.86 8.44 6.92
C ILE A 118 -18.71 9.31 6.00
N VAL A 119 -18.55 10.62 6.07
CA VAL A 119 -19.28 11.56 5.19
C VAL A 119 -18.93 11.30 3.72
N GLY A 120 -17.64 11.15 3.42
CA GLY A 120 -17.17 10.81 2.07
C GLY A 120 -17.74 9.49 1.57
N GLY A 121 -17.85 8.47 2.44
CA GLY A 121 -18.47 7.19 2.11
C GLY A 121 -19.96 7.32 1.76
N ILE A 122 -20.72 8.12 2.51
CA ILE A 122 -22.12 8.39 2.21
C ILE A 122 -22.26 9.06 0.84
N VAL A 123 -21.44 10.09 0.57
CA VAL A 123 -21.42 10.76 -0.74
C VAL A 123 -21.06 9.79 -1.86
N ALA A 124 -20.07 8.91 -1.64
CA ALA A 124 -19.67 7.90 -2.61
C ALA A 124 -20.80 6.90 -2.92
N ILE A 125 -21.60 6.50 -1.93
CA ILE A 125 -22.81 5.67 -2.14
C ILE A 125 -23.81 6.39 -3.03
N ILE A 126 -24.11 7.66 -2.76
CA ILE A 126 -25.03 8.47 -3.56
C ILE A 126 -24.54 8.57 -5.01
N VAL A 127 -23.26 8.92 -5.19
CA VAL A 127 -22.64 8.99 -6.53
C VAL A 127 -22.68 7.62 -7.22
N GLY A 128 -22.44 6.53 -6.48
CA GLY A 128 -22.49 5.16 -6.99
C GLY A 128 -23.87 4.79 -7.57
N ILE A 129 -24.95 5.22 -6.95
CA ILE A 129 -26.32 5.00 -7.46
C ILE A 129 -26.51 5.71 -8.80
N PHE A 130 -25.95 6.90 -8.97
CA PHE A 130 -26.06 7.70 -10.19
C PHE A 130 -24.94 7.45 -11.21
N VAL A 131 -24.01 6.54 -10.93
CA VAL A 131 -22.80 6.29 -11.75
C VAL A 131 -23.14 6.02 -13.22
N LYS A 132 -24.27 5.37 -13.52
CA LYS A 132 -24.73 5.08 -14.88
C LYS A 132 -24.94 6.35 -15.71
N LYS A 133 -25.44 7.43 -15.08
CA LYS A 133 -25.65 8.73 -15.72
C LYS A 133 -24.38 9.56 -15.75
N ILE A 134 -23.61 9.51 -14.67
CA ILE A 134 -22.37 10.27 -14.47
C ILE A 134 -21.25 9.76 -15.39
N ARG A 135 -21.22 8.46 -15.72
CA ARG A 135 -20.22 7.85 -16.59
C ARG A 135 -20.10 8.54 -17.96
N LEU A 136 -21.19 9.10 -18.48
CA LEU A 136 -21.19 9.86 -19.75
C LEU A 136 -20.36 11.15 -19.66
N LEU A 137 -20.24 11.73 -18.45
CA LEU A 137 -19.45 12.94 -18.20
C LEU A 137 -17.95 12.65 -18.03
N PHE A 138 -17.53 11.38 -17.92
CA PHE A 138 -16.14 10.98 -17.70
C PHE A 138 -15.52 10.33 -18.95
N PRO A 139 -15.22 11.10 -20.01
CA PRO A 139 -14.43 10.60 -21.12
C PRO A 139 -13.02 10.21 -20.64
N PRO A 140 -12.28 9.37 -21.39
CA PRO A 140 -10.95 8.89 -21.01
C PRO A 140 -9.94 9.98 -20.65
N VAL A 141 -10.08 11.17 -21.27
CA VAL A 141 -9.21 12.33 -20.99
C VAL A 141 -9.39 12.81 -19.54
N ILE A 142 -10.64 12.94 -19.08
CA ILE A 142 -10.93 13.37 -17.69
C ILE A 142 -10.38 12.33 -16.70
N THR A 143 -10.60 11.04 -16.96
CA THR A 143 -10.08 9.96 -16.12
C THR A 143 -8.55 10.00 -16.05
N GLY A 144 -7.86 10.19 -17.18
CA GLY A 144 -6.41 10.34 -17.25
C GLY A 144 -5.91 11.55 -16.45
N THR A 145 -6.58 12.69 -16.59
CA THR A 145 -6.26 13.92 -15.84
C THR A 145 -6.41 13.71 -14.33
N VAL A 146 -7.47 13.04 -13.89
CA VAL A 146 -7.69 12.74 -12.46
C VAL A 146 -6.57 11.85 -11.91
N VAL A 147 -6.21 10.78 -12.61
CA VAL A 147 -5.10 9.89 -12.19
C VAL A 147 -3.78 10.65 -12.12
N PHE A 148 -3.50 11.51 -13.11
CA PHE A 148 -2.31 12.36 -13.13
C PHE A 148 -2.28 13.34 -11.95
N THR A 149 -3.42 13.99 -11.65
CA THR A 149 -3.53 14.93 -10.53
C THR A 149 -3.34 14.23 -9.18
N ILE A 150 -3.86 13.01 -9.01
CA ILE A 150 -3.61 12.19 -7.80
C ILE A 150 -2.10 11.93 -7.66
N GLY A 151 -1.42 11.55 -8.74
CA GLY A 151 0.03 11.34 -8.73
C GLY A 151 0.80 12.60 -8.32
N LEU A 152 0.45 13.75 -8.89
CA LEU A 152 1.06 15.03 -8.51
C LEU A 152 0.80 15.42 -7.05
N SER A 153 -0.40 15.17 -6.53
CA SER A 153 -0.74 15.47 -5.13
C SER A 153 0.06 14.62 -4.14
N LEU A 154 0.51 13.44 -4.53
CA LEU A 154 1.34 12.55 -3.69
C LEU A 154 2.85 12.84 -3.82
N TYR A 155 3.25 13.68 -4.77
CA TYR A 155 4.66 13.97 -5.04
C TYR A 155 5.41 14.56 -3.82
N PRO A 156 4.87 15.55 -3.08
CA PRO A 156 5.54 16.06 -1.88
C PRO A 156 5.76 14.99 -0.82
N THR A 157 4.78 14.10 -0.64
CA THR A 157 4.87 12.97 0.29
C THR A 157 5.97 12.00 -0.14
N ALA A 158 6.04 11.68 -1.43
CA ALA A 158 7.08 10.81 -1.97
C ALA A 158 8.49 11.40 -1.75
N ILE A 159 8.68 12.69 -2.02
CA ILE A 159 9.96 13.39 -1.78
C ILE A 159 10.35 13.33 -0.30
N ASN A 160 9.42 13.58 0.61
CA ASN A 160 9.70 13.52 2.04
C ASN A 160 10.15 12.11 2.48
N TYR A 161 9.54 11.05 1.95
CA TYR A 161 9.98 9.68 2.22
C TYR A 161 11.33 9.34 1.56
N MET A 162 11.57 9.83 0.34
CA MET A 162 12.88 9.67 -0.32
C MET A 162 14.00 10.35 0.45
N ALA A 163 13.71 11.46 1.12
CA ALA A 163 14.66 12.15 1.98
C ALA A 163 14.90 11.49 3.35
N GLY A 164 14.18 10.39 3.66
CA GLY A 164 14.33 9.66 4.92
C GLY A 164 13.16 9.83 5.91
N GLY A 165 12.11 10.59 5.55
CA GLY A 165 10.96 10.87 6.40
C GLY A 165 11.18 12.03 7.36
N THR A 166 10.22 12.93 7.43
CA THR A 166 10.29 14.18 8.21
C THR A 166 10.43 14.01 9.72
N ALA A 167 10.13 12.82 10.25
CA ALA A 167 10.30 12.49 11.66
C ALA A 167 11.77 12.21 12.05
N ASN A 168 12.64 11.92 11.07
CA ASN A 168 14.04 11.58 11.29
C ASN A 168 14.92 12.85 11.34
N THR A 169 14.64 13.73 12.29
CA THR A 169 15.50 14.90 12.55
C THR A 169 16.83 14.46 13.17
N ALA A 170 17.85 15.29 13.03
CA ALA A 170 19.17 15.02 13.62
C ALA A 170 19.09 14.75 15.14
N GLU A 171 18.21 15.49 15.84
CA GLU A 171 17.99 15.33 17.29
C GLU A 171 17.31 13.99 17.62
N ALA A 172 16.30 13.61 16.85
CA ALA A 172 15.59 12.33 17.03
C ALA A 172 16.51 11.13 16.77
N ILE A 173 17.36 11.21 15.75
CA ILE A 173 18.34 10.17 15.42
C ILE A 173 19.42 10.07 16.49
N ALA A 174 19.97 11.20 16.97
CA ALA A 174 20.94 11.23 18.05
C ALA A 174 20.37 10.65 19.36
N ALA A 175 19.11 10.96 19.69
CA ALA A 175 18.42 10.45 20.87
C ALA A 175 18.15 8.94 20.80
N SER A 176 17.90 8.40 19.60
CA SER A 176 17.63 6.96 19.39
C SER A 176 18.88 6.11 19.22
N GLY A 177 20.06 6.72 19.07
CA GLY A 177 21.32 6.00 18.77
C GLY A 177 21.32 5.32 17.39
N ALA A 178 20.44 5.74 16.49
CA ALA A 178 20.39 5.19 15.13
C ALA A 178 21.48 5.81 14.23
N SER A 179 21.72 5.19 13.08
CA SER A 179 22.74 5.66 12.13
C SER A 179 22.46 7.09 11.65
N GLU A 180 23.49 7.93 11.58
CA GLU A 180 23.42 9.29 11.02
C GLU A 180 22.93 9.31 9.56
N SER A 181 23.09 8.19 8.86
CA SER A 181 22.58 8.00 7.49
C SER A 181 21.06 8.10 7.38
N LEU A 182 20.32 7.90 8.49
CA LEU A 182 18.85 8.03 8.55
C LEU A 182 18.37 9.48 8.70
N ILE A 183 19.25 10.44 8.96
CA ILE A 183 18.87 11.84 9.12
C ILE A 183 18.16 12.34 7.86
N TYR A 184 17.06 13.07 8.05
CA TYR A 184 16.30 13.65 6.97
C TYR A 184 17.18 14.52 6.06
N GLY A 185 17.12 14.25 4.76
CA GLY A 185 17.90 14.96 3.75
C GLY A 185 19.31 14.44 3.51
N SER A 186 19.74 13.38 4.21
CA SER A 186 21.08 12.79 3.98
C SER A 186 21.21 12.28 2.54
N TRP A 187 22.40 12.40 1.98
CA TRP A 187 22.67 11.94 0.60
C TRP A 187 22.47 10.43 0.43
N GLN A 188 22.69 9.66 1.50
CA GLN A 188 22.47 8.20 1.51
C GLN A 188 21.00 7.85 1.26
N ASN A 189 20.08 8.57 1.91
CA ASN A 189 18.64 8.39 1.70
C ASN A 189 18.27 8.62 0.24
N TRP A 190 18.77 9.72 -0.36
CA TRP A 190 18.53 10.03 -1.76
C TRP A 190 19.11 8.98 -2.71
N LEU A 191 20.30 8.47 -2.40
CA LEU A 191 20.95 7.45 -3.22
C LEU A 191 20.18 6.14 -3.18
N VAL A 192 19.79 5.65 -1.99
CA VAL A 192 18.97 4.44 -1.85
C VAL A 192 17.63 4.60 -2.55
N ALA A 193 16.96 5.74 -2.38
CA ALA A 193 15.69 6.03 -3.03
C ALA A 193 15.82 6.06 -4.56
N ALA A 194 16.87 6.71 -5.10
CA ALA A 194 17.12 6.77 -6.53
C ALA A 194 17.43 5.38 -7.13
N LEU A 195 18.24 4.58 -6.45
CA LEU A 195 18.56 3.21 -6.88
C LEU A 195 17.32 2.31 -6.85
N THR A 196 16.50 2.41 -5.79
CA THR A 196 15.26 1.67 -5.67
C THR A 196 14.28 2.06 -6.78
N LEU A 197 14.11 3.36 -7.04
CA LEU A 197 13.26 3.86 -8.11
C LEU A 197 13.75 3.40 -9.48
N ALA A 198 15.05 3.48 -9.74
CA ALA A 198 15.65 3.00 -10.98
C ALA A 198 15.41 1.49 -11.16
N ALA A 199 15.59 0.68 -10.12
CA ALA A 199 15.31 -0.76 -10.15
C ALA A 199 13.84 -1.05 -10.49
N VAL A 200 12.89 -0.34 -9.86
CA VAL A 200 11.46 -0.49 -10.17
C VAL A 200 11.16 -0.11 -11.62
N ILE A 201 11.71 0.99 -12.13
CA ILE A 201 11.49 1.44 -13.50
C ILE A 201 12.06 0.41 -14.50
N VAL A 202 13.29 -0.04 -14.29
CA VAL A 202 13.96 -1.05 -15.13
C VAL A 202 13.16 -2.36 -15.14
N LEU A 203 12.76 -2.86 -13.96
CA LEU A 203 11.95 -4.07 -13.86
C LEU A 203 10.59 -3.91 -14.53
N ASN A 204 9.92 -2.78 -14.34
CA ASN A 204 8.62 -2.53 -14.96
C ASN A 204 8.72 -2.43 -16.50
N HIS A 205 9.82 -1.88 -17.01
CA HIS A 205 9.99 -1.69 -18.45
C HIS A 205 10.49 -2.96 -19.16
N PHE A 206 11.53 -3.60 -18.62
CA PHE A 206 12.24 -4.72 -19.28
C PHE A 206 11.76 -6.09 -18.85
N ALA A 207 11.23 -6.25 -17.63
CA ALA A 207 10.77 -7.55 -17.17
C ALA A 207 9.46 -7.99 -17.85
N LYS A 208 9.29 -9.31 -17.98
CA LYS A 208 8.09 -9.94 -18.56
C LYS A 208 7.43 -10.85 -17.53
N GLY A 209 6.12 -11.03 -17.67
CA GLY A 209 5.34 -11.96 -16.83
C GLY A 209 5.30 -11.55 -15.37
N LEU A 210 5.62 -12.49 -14.48
CA LEU A 210 5.55 -12.36 -13.03
C LEU A 210 6.42 -11.22 -12.48
N CYS A 211 7.65 -11.09 -12.97
CA CYS A 211 8.59 -10.07 -12.51
C CYS A 211 8.12 -8.64 -12.81
N LYS A 212 7.39 -8.43 -13.91
CA LYS A 212 6.81 -7.12 -14.22
C LYS A 212 5.72 -6.73 -13.23
N LEU A 213 4.85 -7.66 -12.86
CA LEU A 213 3.76 -7.43 -11.90
C LEU A 213 4.29 -7.26 -10.46
N ALA A 214 5.36 -7.96 -10.12
CA ALA A 214 6.02 -7.87 -8.82
C ALA A 214 7.15 -6.82 -8.76
N SER A 215 7.30 -5.97 -9.80
CA SER A 215 8.41 -5.02 -9.91
C SER A 215 8.55 -4.09 -8.70
N ILE A 216 7.43 -3.63 -8.13
CA ILE A 216 7.43 -2.77 -6.95
C ILE A 216 7.98 -3.52 -5.73
N LEU A 217 7.53 -4.77 -5.50
CA LEU A 217 8.02 -5.57 -4.39
C LEU A 217 9.50 -5.90 -4.54
N ILE A 218 9.91 -6.34 -5.73
CA ILE A 218 11.33 -6.68 -6.00
C ILE A 218 12.20 -5.43 -5.82
N GLY A 219 11.76 -4.28 -6.33
CA GLY A 219 12.47 -3.01 -6.14
C GLY A 219 12.56 -2.60 -4.67
N MET A 220 11.49 -2.79 -3.90
CA MET A 220 11.47 -2.49 -2.47
C MET A 220 12.42 -3.41 -1.68
N LEU A 221 12.42 -4.72 -1.98
CA LEU A 221 13.38 -5.67 -1.39
C LEU A 221 14.82 -5.33 -1.77
N PHE A 222 15.06 -4.96 -3.02
CA PHE A 222 16.37 -4.51 -3.48
C PHE A 222 16.86 -3.27 -2.73
N GLY A 223 15.99 -2.25 -2.60
CA GLY A 223 16.29 -1.04 -1.83
C GLY A 223 16.57 -1.36 -0.36
N TYR A 224 15.78 -2.26 0.24
CA TYR A 224 15.98 -2.71 1.63
C TYR A 224 17.34 -3.40 1.82
N VAL A 225 17.72 -4.30 0.91
CA VAL A 225 19.02 -4.97 0.93
C VAL A 225 20.16 -3.96 0.81
N ILE A 226 20.06 -2.99 -0.10
CA ILE A 226 21.07 -1.94 -0.23
C ILE A 226 21.18 -1.12 1.05
N ALA A 227 20.07 -0.69 1.63
CA ALA A 227 20.04 0.08 2.86
C ALA A 227 20.65 -0.70 4.05
N ALA A 228 20.40 -2.01 4.13
CA ALA A 228 20.92 -2.86 5.19
C ALA A 228 22.42 -3.18 5.03
N VAL A 229 22.88 -3.47 3.81
CA VAL A 229 24.24 -3.96 3.56
C VAL A 229 25.27 -2.83 3.43
N PHE A 230 24.88 -1.73 2.75
CA PHE A 230 25.84 -0.67 2.42
C PHE A 230 25.80 0.53 3.37
N PHE A 231 24.68 0.77 4.04
CA PHE A 231 24.49 1.99 4.82
C PHE A 231 24.12 1.76 6.29
N ASP A 232 24.00 0.50 6.73
CA ASP A 232 23.64 0.13 8.10
C ASP A 232 22.39 0.90 8.62
N MET A 233 21.43 1.14 7.70
CA MET A 233 20.19 1.88 7.99
C MET A 233 19.14 1.03 8.68
N VAL A 234 19.35 -0.28 8.80
CA VAL A 234 18.36 -1.23 9.29
C VAL A 234 18.85 -1.84 10.59
N SER A 235 18.13 -1.60 11.70
CA SER A 235 18.36 -2.32 12.95
C SER A 235 17.39 -3.49 13.08
N PHE A 236 17.93 -4.70 13.25
CA PHE A 236 17.12 -5.91 13.45
C PHE A 236 16.75 -6.16 14.91
N SER A 237 17.22 -5.34 15.84
CA SER A 237 16.97 -5.51 17.29
C SER A 237 15.48 -5.50 17.65
N SER A 238 14.71 -4.64 17.02
CA SER A 238 13.27 -4.52 17.25
C SER A 238 12.42 -5.68 16.69
N VAL A 239 12.99 -6.50 15.80
CA VAL A 239 12.29 -7.66 15.24
C VAL A 239 12.17 -8.78 16.27
N GLY A 240 13.14 -8.91 17.17
CA GLY A 240 13.13 -9.91 18.26
C GLY A 240 12.11 -9.62 19.36
N GLU A 241 11.65 -8.37 19.49
CA GLU A 241 10.67 -7.93 20.48
C GLU A 241 9.22 -7.94 19.97
N ALA A 242 9.00 -8.30 18.69
CA ALA A 242 7.68 -8.34 18.10
C ALA A 242 6.80 -9.43 18.79
N PRO A 243 5.53 -9.15 19.11
CA PRO A 243 4.62 -10.14 19.66
C PRO A 243 4.43 -11.28 18.66
N GLY A 244 4.96 -12.44 18.99
CA GLY A 244 5.02 -13.63 18.12
C GLY A 244 6.40 -14.27 18.04
N SER A 245 7.47 -13.60 18.51
CA SER A 245 8.76 -14.26 18.81
C SER A 245 8.65 -15.09 20.08
N PRO A 246 9.34 -16.25 20.19
CA PRO A 246 9.35 -17.02 21.44
C PRO A 246 9.85 -16.11 22.58
N CYS A 247 9.08 -16.11 23.68
CA CYS A 247 9.29 -15.27 24.86
C CYS A 247 10.76 -15.13 25.22
N PRO A 248 11.33 -13.93 25.37
CA PRO A 248 12.64 -13.79 25.95
C PRO A 248 12.63 -14.32 27.37
N SER A 249 13.67 -15.03 27.74
CA SER A 249 13.88 -15.76 29.00
C SER A 249 13.93 -14.89 30.28
N SER A 250 13.35 -13.70 30.27
CA SER A 250 13.31 -12.75 31.39
C SER A 250 12.01 -12.75 32.20
N CYS A 251 11.08 -13.69 31.97
CA CYS A 251 9.87 -13.86 32.80
C CYS A 251 10.03 -14.87 33.93
N THR A 252 11.26 -15.10 34.41
CA THR A 252 11.50 -15.93 35.60
C THR A 252 12.24 -15.12 36.65
N SER A 253 11.57 -14.15 37.27
CA SER A 253 11.85 -13.70 38.65
C SER A 253 10.90 -12.58 39.06
N ALA A 254 9.75 -12.93 39.66
CA ALA A 254 9.08 -12.17 40.69
C ALA A 254 8.22 -13.16 41.50
#